data_4091b01ec6c86f2444141cda06d9942a
#
_entry.id   4091b01ec6c86f2444141cda06d9942a
#
_cell.length_a   1.000
_cell.length_b   1.000
_cell.length_c   1.000
_cell.angle_alpha   90.00
_cell.angle_beta   90.00
_cell.angle_gamma   90.00
#
_symmetry.space_group_name_H-M   'P 1'
#
loop_
_entity.id
_entity.type
_entity.pdbx_description
1 polymer ?
#
loop_
_entity_poly.entity_id
_entity_poly.type
_entity_poly.pdbx_seq_one_letter_code
_entity_poly.pdbx_strand_id
1 'polypeptide(L)'
;MNEYSRKMIRVSTTNLIREQDVDKLPVLDVRNLGIDFGGLTAVDSFNITIGPTEISGLIGPNGAGKTTIFNLLTGVYQPTRGSVLINGIDTKGMPTHKVNRLGIARTFQNIRLFSDMTALENVKVGMHNEIKCSFLSSLLHLPGYHKAEKKANEKAMELLDFMGLADVAHVKAGSLPYGVQRRLEIVRALASNPSIILLDEPAAGMNPSETTELMHQIRRIRDTFQIAIFLIEHDMNLVMNVCEAIAVVNYGRIIAKGTPEEIRENPAVIEAYLGKQED
;
A
#
# COMPACT_ATOMS: atom_id res chain seq x y z
N MET A 1 25.60 9.55 11.10
CA MET A 1 24.49 10.01 10.22
C MET A 1 24.63 9.27 8.92
N ASN A 2 23.68 8.39 8.61
CA ASN A 2 23.80 7.42 7.52
C ASN A 2 23.74 8.17 6.18
N GLU A 3 24.60 7.80 5.22
CA GLU A 3 24.69 8.39 3.88
C GLU A 3 23.35 8.41 3.13
N TYR A 4 22.41 7.55 3.54
CA TYR A 4 21.06 7.42 3.02
C TYR A 4 20.10 8.54 3.43
N SER A 5 20.37 9.26 4.55
CA SER A 5 19.49 10.31 5.07
C SER A 5 19.53 11.62 4.27
N ARG A 6 20.35 11.71 3.22
CA ARG A 6 20.55 12.95 2.44
C ARG A 6 20.25 12.83 0.94
N LYS A 7 19.81 11.66 0.45
CA LYS A 7 19.40 11.55 -0.96
C LYS A 7 17.97 12.05 -1.10
N MET A 8 17.83 13.33 -1.40
CA MET A 8 16.57 13.89 -1.88
C MET A 8 16.19 13.26 -3.21
N ILE A 9 14.90 13.09 -3.44
CA ILE A 9 14.37 12.72 -4.75
C ILE A 9 14.71 13.86 -5.70
N ARG A 10 15.59 13.61 -6.64
CA ARG A 10 15.85 14.53 -7.75
C ARG A 10 14.92 14.17 -8.89
N VAL A 11 14.54 15.15 -9.69
CA VAL A 11 13.79 14.94 -10.92
C VAL A 11 14.45 13.80 -11.67
N SER A 12 13.76 12.67 -11.74
CA SER A 12 14.18 11.56 -12.57
C SER A 12 14.07 12.02 -14.03
N THR A 13 14.97 11.55 -14.89
CA THR A 13 14.87 11.76 -16.34
C THR A 13 13.56 11.25 -16.92
N THR A 14 12.73 10.58 -16.14
CA THR A 14 11.45 9.97 -16.51
C THR A 14 10.22 10.74 -16.03
N ASN A 15 10.36 11.88 -15.33
CA ASN A 15 9.24 12.69 -14.78
C ASN A 15 8.20 11.88 -13.99
N LEU A 16 8.60 10.80 -13.34
CA LEU A 16 7.70 9.90 -12.61
C LEU A 16 7.35 10.37 -11.19
N ILE A 17 8.02 11.42 -10.69
CA ILE A 17 7.83 11.93 -9.34
C ILE A 17 7.04 13.22 -9.43
N ARG A 18 6.01 13.36 -8.61
CA ARG A 18 5.21 14.59 -8.53
C ARG A 18 6.12 15.79 -8.22
N GLU A 19 5.85 16.94 -8.86
CA GLU A 19 6.61 18.17 -8.68
C GLU A 19 6.73 18.58 -7.21
N GLN A 20 5.66 18.41 -6.42
CA GLN A 20 5.64 18.70 -4.99
C GLN A 20 6.49 17.74 -4.13
N ASP A 21 6.90 16.59 -4.65
CA ASP A 21 7.73 15.59 -3.97
C ASP A 21 9.19 15.66 -4.41
N VAL A 22 9.50 16.48 -5.40
CA VAL A 22 10.88 16.80 -5.80
C VAL A 22 11.58 17.44 -4.61
N ASP A 23 12.82 17.05 -4.36
CA ASP A 23 13.64 17.47 -3.23
C ASP A 23 13.19 16.97 -1.85
N LYS A 24 12.18 16.09 -1.76
CA LYS A 24 11.84 15.37 -0.53
C LYS A 24 12.53 14.01 -0.44
N LEU A 25 12.62 13.47 0.77
CA LEU A 25 13.05 12.09 0.96
C LEU A 25 11.96 11.14 0.45
N PRO A 26 12.30 10.08 -0.31
CA PRO A 26 11.33 9.08 -0.72
C PRO A 26 10.75 8.36 0.50
N VAL A 27 9.45 8.08 0.45
CA VAL A 27 8.80 7.25 1.46
C VAL A 27 9.16 5.79 1.27
N LEU A 28 9.39 5.36 0.04
CA LEU A 28 9.86 4.01 -0.32
C LEU A 28 11.00 4.13 -1.32
N ASP A 29 12.14 3.49 -1.01
CA ASP A 29 13.29 3.39 -1.90
C ASP A 29 13.78 1.94 -1.93
N VAL A 30 13.63 1.29 -3.08
CA VAL A 30 13.96 -0.12 -3.29
C VAL A 30 15.11 -0.24 -4.27
N ARG A 31 16.16 -0.97 -3.88
CA ARG A 31 17.40 -1.05 -4.63
C ARG A 31 17.81 -2.49 -4.88
N ASN A 32 17.91 -2.87 -6.15
CA ASN A 32 18.36 -4.19 -6.62
C ASN A 32 17.71 -5.35 -5.86
N LEU A 33 16.42 -5.20 -5.53
CA LEU A 33 15.68 -6.17 -4.74
C LEU A 33 15.53 -7.48 -5.51
N GLY A 34 15.84 -8.58 -4.84
CA GLY A 34 15.69 -9.91 -5.41
C GLY A 34 15.44 -10.99 -4.36
N ILE A 35 14.75 -12.05 -4.78
CA ILE A 35 14.52 -13.22 -3.96
C ILE A 35 14.56 -14.50 -4.80
N ASP A 36 15.23 -15.52 -4.25
CA ASP A 36 15.32 -16.84 -4.82
C ASP A 36 14.62 -17.85 -3.91
N PHE A 37 13.80 -18.73 -4.50
CA PHE A 37 13.13 -19.84 -3.83
C PHE A 37 13.60 -21.17 -4.44
N GLY A 38 14.41 -21.94 -3.72
CA GLY A 38 14.82 -23.28 -4.15
C GLY A 38 15.40 -23.34 -5.57
N GLY A 39 16.19 -22.34 -5.97
CA GLY A 39 16.80 -22.23 -7.30
C GLY A 39 15.96 -21.46 -8.34
N LEU A 40 14.71 -21.11 -8.02
CA LEU A 40 13.89 -20.23 -8.86
C LEU A 40 14.02 -18.77 -8.41
N THR A 41 14.48 -17.89 -9.27
CA THR A 41 14.47 -16.44 -9.04
C THR A 41 13.07 -15.88 -9.30
N ALA A 42 12.37 -15.51 -8.23
CA ALA A 42 11.01 -14.98 -8.34
C ALA A 42 10.98 -13.45 -8.54
N VAL A 43 11.98 -12.74 -8.04
CA VAL A 43 12.20 -11.30 -8.27
C VAL A 43 13.67 -11.08 -8.48
N ASP A 44 14.02 -10.29 -9.51
CA ASP A 44 15.39 -9.97 -9.86
C ASP A 44 15.57 -8.50 -10.20
N SER A 45 16.54 -7.88 -9.49
CA SER A 45 16.96 -6.50 -9.75
C SER A 45 15.82 -5.47 -9.80
N PHE A 46 14.79 -5.66 -8.94
CA PHE A 46 13.68 -4.73 -8.85
C PHE A 46 14.10 -3.43 -8.18
N ASN A 47 13.86 -2.31 -8.85
CA ASN A 47 14.22 -0.96 -8.39
C ASN A 47 13.03 -0.03 -8.53
N ILE A 48 12.58 0.60 -7.44
CA ILE A 48 11.52 1.60 -7.45
C ILE A 48 11.76 2.64 -6.36
N THR A 49 11.42 3.88 -6.66
CA THR A 49 11.43 4.99 -5.69
C THR A 49 10.06 5.66 -5.74
N ILE A 50 9.42 5.86 -4.58
CA ILE A 50 8.07 6.46 -4.47
C ILE A 50 8.17 7.68 -3.57
N GLY A 51 7.64 8.81 -4.06
CA GLY A 51 7.54 10.08 -3.33
C GLY A 51 6.47 10.06 -2.22
N PRO A 52 6.52 11.02 -1.27
CA PRO A 52 5.61 11.03 -0.11
C PRO A 52 4.12 11.14 -0.44
N THR A 53 3.74 11.67 -1.60
CA THR A 53 2.33 11.86 -1.98
C THR A 53 2.01 11.30 -3.37
N GLU A 54 2.81 10.35 -3.85
CA GLU A 54 2.68 9.74 -5.17
C GLU A 54 1.69 8.58 -5.16
N ILE A 55 0.90 8.45 -6.23
CA ILE A 55 0.11 7.23 -6.51
C ILE A 55 0.82 6.47 -7.61
N SER A 56 1.47 5.37 -7.25
CA SER A 56 2.19 4.49 -8.18
C SER A 56 1.47 3.16 -8.37
N GLY A 57 1.54 2.62 -9.59
CA GLY A 57 1.00 1.31 -9.95
C GLY A 57 2.09 0.28 -10.19
N LEU A 58 1.83 -0.98 -9.82
CA LEU A 58 2.63 -2.15 -10.18
C LEU A 58 1.74 -3.11 -10.96
N ILE A 59 1.97 -3.23 -12.24
CA ILE A 59 1.19 -4.09 -13.13
C ILE A 59 2.06 -5.18 -13.76
N GLY A 60 1.44 -6.16 -14.39
CA GLY A 60 2.10 -7.25 -15.09
C GLY A 60 1.23 -8.49 -15.16
N PRO A 61 1.58 -9.47 -16.01
CA PRO A 61 0.85 -10.72 -16.15
C PRO A 61 0.71 -11.48 -14.82
N ASN A 62 -0.16 -12.49 -14.82
CA ASN A 62 -0.26 -13.42 -13.70
C ASN A 62 1.06 -14.18 -13.55
N GLY A 63 1.53 -14.34 -12.31
CA GLY A 63 2.83 -14.96 -12.05
C GLY A 63 4.06 -14.06 -12.27
N ALA A 64 3.89 -12.80 -12.67
CA ALA A 64 5.01 -11.87 -12.90
C ALA A 64 5.82 -11.50 -11.65
N GLY A 65 5.36 -11.88 -10.43
CA GLY A 65 6.07 -11.61 -9.17
C GLY A 65 5.52 -10.45 -8.34
N LYS A 66 4.40 -9.83 -8.74
CA LYS A 66 3.80 -8.66 -8.06
C LYS A 66 3.56 -8.89 -6.56
N THR A 67 2.85 -9.95 -6.21
CA THR A 67 2.57 -10.29 -4.79
C THR A 67 3.86 -10.62 -4.01
N THR A 68 4.85 -11.25 -4.68
CA THR A 68 6.17 -11.51 -4.07
C THR A 68 6.89 -10.20 -3.76
N ILE A 69 6.83 -9.21 -4.65
CA ILE A 69 7.37 -7.87 -4.41
C ILE A 69 6.69 -7.25 -3.19
N PHE A 70 5.36 -7.24 -3.09
CA PHE A 70 4.64 -6.70 -1.93
C PHE A 70 4.99 -7.44 -0.63
N ASN A 71 5.22 -8.76 -0.69
CA ASN A 71 5.67 -9.54 0.46
C ASN A 71 7.08 -9.15 0.92
N LEU A 72 7.97 -8.83 -0.02
CA LEU A 72 9.31 -8.31 0.27
C LEU A 72 9.25 -6.91 0.90
N LEU A 73 8.43 -6.00 0.33
CA LEU A 73 8.29 -4.63 0.83
C LEU A 73 7.74 -4.58 2.27
N THR A 74 6.90 -5.55 2.63
CA THR A 74 6.26 -5.61 3.96
C THR A 74 7.00 -6.49 4.97
N GLY A 75 8.15 -7.07 4.59
CA GLY A 75 8.95 -7.93 5.46
C GLY A 75 8.32 -9.30 5.75
N VAL A 76 7.31 -9.72 4.96
CA VAL A 76 6.77 -11.10 4.98
C VAL A 76 7.84 -12.07 4.45
N TYR A 77 8.54 -11.66 3.40
CA TYR A 77 9.74 -12.34 2.91
C TYR A 77 10.97 -11.46 3.15
N GLN A 78 12.09 -12.09 3.44
CA GLN A 78 13.38 -11.42 3.50
C GLN A 78 14.06 -11.53 2.13
N PRO A 79 14.58 -10.44 1.57
CA PRO A 79 15.25 -10.47 0.28
C PRO A 79 16.57 -11.24 0.37
N THR A 80 16.90 -11.97 -0.70
CA THR A 80 18.23 -12.60 -0.84
C THR A 80 19.25 -11.57 -1.34
N ARG A 81 18.79 -10.56 -2.08
CA ARG A 81 19.60 -9.47 -2.64
C ARG A 81 18.90 -8.13 -2.51
N GLY A 82 19.68 -7.06 -2.44
CA GLY A 82 19.18 -5.69 -2.44
C GLY A 82 18.69 -5.22 -1.07
N SER A 83 17.98 -4.10 -1.08
CA SER A 83 17.48 -3.45 0.13
C SER A 83 16.16 -2.74 -0.12
N VAL A 84 15.36 -2.62 0.96
CA VAL A 84 14.11 -1.85 1.01
C VAL A 84 14.27 -0.81 2.10
N LEU A 85 14.17 0.47 1.75
CA LEU A 85 14.19 1.57 2.71
C LEU A 85 12.80 2.20 2.78
N ILE A 86 12.29 2.35 3.99
CA ILE A 86 11.04 3.06 4.28
C ILE A 86 11.40 4.29 5.11
N ASN A 87 11.04 5.47 4.62
CA ASN A 87 11.43 6.75 5.24
C ASN A 87 12.95 6.83 5.52
N GLY A 88 13.77 6.27 4.62
CA GLY A 88 15.22 6.22 4.72
C GLY A 88 15.79 5.17 5.69
N ILE A 89 14.96 4.31 6.30
CA ILE A 89 15.36 3.26 7.23
C ILE A 89 15.33 1.91 6.51
N ASP A 90 16.47 1.19 6.51
CA ASP A 90 16.57 -0.16 5.93
C ASP A 90 15.77 -1.17 6.76
N THR A 91 14.92 -1.94 6.09
CA THR A 91 14.05 -2.96 6.70
C THR A 91 14.71 -4.32 6.89
N LYS A 92 15.98 -4.47 6.48
CA LYS A 92 16.71 -5.74 6.51
C LYS A 92 16.66 -6.41 7.89
N GLY A 93 16.19 -7.67 7.92
CA GLY A 93 16.08 -8.45 9.14
C GLY A 93 14.95 -8.03 10.09
N MET A 94 14.14 -7.05 9.71
CA MET A 94 13.01 -6.62 10.53
C MET A 94 11.80 -7.53 10.34
N PRO A 95 11.11 -7.93 11.41
CA PRO A 95 9.83 -8.61 11.31
C PRO A 95 8.73 -7.63 10.86
N THR A 96 7.67 -8.14 10.23
CA THR A 96 6.57 -7.37 9.61
C THR A 96 6.02 -6.26 10.51
N HIS A 97 5.83 -6.51 11.81
CA HIS A 97 5.29 -5.51 12.74
C HIS A 97 6.25 -4.32 12.96
N LYS A 98 7.56 -4.52 12.85
CA LYS A 98 8.55 -3.42 12.91
C LYS A 98 8.57 -2.65 11.60
N VAL A 99 8.47 -3.36 10.47
CA VAL A 99 8.36 -2.75 9.13
C VAL A 99 7.10 -1.86 9.06
N ASN A 100 5.96 -2.34 9.57
CA ASN A 100 4.73 -1.54 9.66
C ASN A 100 4.92 -0.25 10.48
N ARG A 101 5.64 -0.32 11.59
CA ARG A 101 5.95 0.87 12.43
C ARG A 101 6.80 1.92 11.75
N LEU A 102 7.48 1.60 10.66
CA LEU A 102 8.20 2.57 9.84
C LEU A 102 7.26 3.40 8.96
N GLY A 103 5.97 3.08 8.94
CA GLY A 103 4.95 3.83 8.22
C GLY A 103 4.43 3.16 6.95
N ILE A 104 4.62 1.84 6.77
CA ILE A 104 4.03 1.11 5.66
C ILE A 104 2.83 0.28 6.13
N ALA A 105 1.67 0.44 5.48
CA ALA A 105 0.51 -0.40 5.68
C ALA A 105 0.15 -1.14 4.40
N ARG A 106 -0.56 -2.27 4.51
CA ARG A 106 -1.00 -3.06 3.35
C ARG A 106 -2.41 -3.60 3.56
N THR A 107 -3.24 -3.53 2.52
CA THR A 107 -4.42 -4.37 2.37
C THR A 107 -4.04 -5.69 1.70
N PHE A 108 -4.91 -6.68 1.74
CA PHE A 108 -4.63 -7.99 1.13
C PHE A 108 -5.65 -8.27 0.03
N GLN A 109 -5.28 -9.08 -0.96
CA GLN A 109 -6.17 -9.51 -2.03
C GLN A 109 -7.47 -10.14 -1.47
N ASN A 110 -7.34 -11.04 -0.51
CA ASN A 110 -8.48 -11.56 0.24
C ASN A 110 -8.70 -10.70 1.49
N ILE A 111 -9.93 -10.25 1.70
CA ILE A 111 -10.31 -9.44 2.85
C ILE A 111 -9.94 -10.14 4.16
N ARG A 112 -9.19 -9.45 5.01
CA ARG A 112 -8.72 -9.94 6.32
C ARG A 112 -9.27 -9.12 7.47
N LEU A 113 -10.58 -8.94 7.49
CA LEU A 113 -11.27 -8.32 8.62
C LEU A 113 -11.53 -9.35 9.73
N PHE A 114 -11.63 -8.87 10.96
CA PHE A 114 -12.15 -9.66 12.09
C PHE A 114 -13.67 -9.70 11.95
N SER A 115 -14.21 -10.77 11.38
CA SER A 115 -15.62 -10.91 10.98
C SER A 115 -16.61 -10.74 12.12
N ASP A 116 -16.24 -11.20 13.32
CA ASP A 116 -17.09 -11.12 14.53
C ASP A 116 -17.02 -9.78 15.26
N MET A 117 -16.04 -8.94 14.91
CA MET A 117 -15.91 -7.57 15.42
C MET A 117 -16.71 -6.59 14.56
N THR A 118 -17.16 -5.50 15.16
CA THR A 118 -17.79 -4.38 14.46
C THR A 118 -16.80 -3.66 13.55
N ALA A 119 -17.30 -2.81 12.64
CA ALA A 119 -16.47 -1.96 11.80
C ALA A 119 -15.57 -1.05 12.65
N LEU A 120 -16.13 -0.41 13.69
CA LEU A 120 -15.39 0.43 14.62
C LEU A 120 -14.27 -0.31 15.33
N GLU A 121 -14.53 -1.52 15.84
CA GLU A 121 -13.51 -2.34 16.50
C GLU A 121 -12.40 -2.76 15.54
N ASN A 122 -12.71 -3.12 14.28
CA ASN A 122 -11.72 -3.40 13.27
C ASN A 122 -10.77 -2.21 13.03
N VAL A 123 -11.29 -0.98 12.95
CA VAL A 123 -10.48 0.23 12.79
C VAL A 123 -9.60 0.45 14.01
N LYS A 124 -10.13 0.27 15.22
CA LYS A 124 -9.36 0.41 16.47
C LYS A 124 -8.20 -0.58 16.56
N VAL A 125 -8.36 -1.81 16.08
CA VAL A 125 -7.24 -2.76 15.98
C VAL A 125 -6.12 -2.21 15.12
N GLY A 126 -6.42 -1.47 14.04
CA GLY A 126 -5.42 -0.79 13.21
C GLY A 126 -4.59 0.26 13.96
N MET A 127 -5.14 0.85 15.03
CA MET A 127 -4.48 1.90 15.82
C MET A 127 -3.49 1.38 16.89
N HIS A 128 -3.22 0.08 16.96
CA HIS A 128 -2.41 -0.52 18.03
C HIS A 128 -0.99 0.11 18.17
N ASN A 129 -0.46 0.70 17.11
CA ASN A 129 0.85 1.40 17.14
C ASN A 129 0.77 2.75 17.86
N GLU A 130 -0.41 3.40 17.90
CA GLU A 130 -0.61 4.73 18.48
C GLU A 130 -1.11 4.67 19.93
N ILE A 131 -1.87 3.63 20.27
CA ILE A 131 -2.47 3.48 21.61
C ILE A 131 -1.38 2.99 22.57
N LYS A 132 -0.66 3.93 23.17
CA LYS A 132 0.31 3.65 24.25
C LYS A 132 -0.43 3.53 25.59
N CYS A 133 -1.08 2.40 25.85
CA CYS A 133 -1.56 2.07 27.18
C CYS A 133 -0.59 1.12 27.88
N SER A 134 -0.23 1.44 29.14
CA SER A 134 0.48 0.47 29.98
C SER A 134 -0.41 -0.75 30.22
N PHE A 135 0.18 -1.94 30.16
CA PHE A 135 -0.54 -3.21 30.45
C PHE A 135 -1.31 -3.14 31.77
N LEU A 136 -0.71 -2.56 32.81
CA LEU A 136 -1.35 -2.36 34.13
C LEU A 136 -2.55 -1.40 34.07
N SER A 137 -2.49 -0.32 33.25
CA SER A 137 -3.61 0.62 33.12
C SER A 137 -4.78 0.03 32.35
N SER A 138 -4.51 -0.86 31.39
CA SER A 138 -5.53 -1.60 30.64
C SER A 138 -6.21 -2.66 31.52
N LEU A 139 -5.42 -3.38 32.34
CA LEU A 139 -5.92 -4.45 33.22
C LEU A 139 -6.81 -3.88 34.35
N LEU A 140 -6.44 -2.72 34.91
CA LEU A 140 -7.11 -2.09 36.03
C LEU A 140 -8.14 -1.01 35.64
N HIS A 141 -8.42 -0.83 34.34
CA HIS A 141 -9.35 0.18 33.79
C HIS A 141 -9.15 1.58 34.38
N LEU A 142 -7.89 2.00 34.57
CA LEU A 142 -7.56 3.29 35.18
C LEU A 142 -8.06 4.47 34.30
N PRO A 143 -8.23 5.67 34.89
CA PRO A 143 -8.74 6.85 34.15
C PRO A 143 -7.99 7.16 32.84
N GLY A 144 -6.69 6.86 32.77
CA GLY A 144 -5.87 6.97 31.55
C GLY A 144 -6.33 6.05 30.42
N TYR A 145 -6.82 4.85 30.74
CA TYR A 145 -7.38 3.90 29.78
C TYR A 145 -8.66 4.45 29.13
N HIS A 146 -9.61 4.93 29.95
CA HIS A 146 -10.87 5.50 29.43
C HIS A 146 -10.64 6.71 28.51
N LYS A 147 -9.66 7.55 28.82
CA LYS A 147 -9.30 8.69 27.98
C LYS A 147 -8.69 8.26 26.64
N ALA A 148 -7.80 7.25 26.66
CA ALA A 148 -7.21 6.69 25.45
C ALA A 148 -8.27 5.97 24.59
N GLU A 149 -9.16 5.22 25.21
CA GLU A 149 -10.27 4.52 24.55
C GLU A 149 -11.23 5.50 23.86
N LYS A 150 -11.61 6.58 24.58
CA LYS A 150 -12.46 7.65 24.00
C LYS A 150 -11.80 8.28 22.78
N LYS A 151 -10.51 8.65 22.87
CA LYS A 151 -9.75 9.21 21.74
C LYS A 151 -9.64 8.23 20.56
N ALA A 152 -9.45 6.94 20.84
CA ALA A 152 -9.43 5.91 19.81
C ALA A 152 -10.79 5.78 19.11
N ASN A 153 -11.89 5.81 19.86
CA ASN A 153 -13.24 5.77 19.32
C ASN A 153 -13.52 7.00 18.44
N GLU A 154 -13.18 8.20 18.89
CA GLU A 154 -13.37 9.45 18.14
C GLU A 154 -12.59 9.37 16.81
N LYS A 155 -11.30 9.05 16.84
CA LYS A 155 -10.47 8.92 15.64
C LYS A 155 -10.95 7.81 14.69
N ALA A 156 -11.41 6.67 15.24
CA ALA A 156 -11.96 5.59 14.43
C ALA A 156 -13.25 6.00 13.73
N MET A 157 -14.13 6.73 14.44
CA MET A 157 -15.36 7.27 13.83
C MET A 157 -15.04 8.31 12.74
N GLU A 158 -14.07 9.20 12.94
CA GLU A 158 -13.63 10.16 11.91
C GLU A 158 -13.15 9.45 10.65
N LEU A 159 -12.37 8.37 10.78
CA LEU A 159 -11.89 7.58 9.64
C LEU A 159 -13.04 6.83 8.93
N LEU A 160 -13.99 6.29 9.69
CA LEU A 160 -15.18 5.65 9.12
C LEU A 160 -16.04 6.67 8.39
N ASP A 161 -16.28 7.84 8.98
CA ASP A 161 -17.05 8.92 8.35
C ASP A 161 -16.38 9.42 7.07
N PHE A 162 -15.06 9.61 7.09
CA PHE A 162 -14.27 9.97 5.92
C PHE A 162 -14.50 9.01 4.74
N MET A 163 -14.68 7.71 4.99
CA MET A 163 -14.94 6.70 3.96
C MET A 163 -16.42 6.39 3.75
N GLY A 164 -17.33 7.17 4.36
CA GLY A 164 -18.77 6.97 4.25
C GLY A 164 -19.26 5.68 4.90
N LEU A 165 -18.63 5.28 6.02
CA LEU A 165 -18.95 4.06 6.76
C LEU A 165 -19.45 4.33 8.19
N ALA A 166 -19.78 5.59 8.55
CA ALA A 166 -20.22 5.95 9.89
C ALA A 166 -21.49 5.20 10.30
N ASP A 167 -22.46 5.05 9.38
CA ASP A 167 -23.74 4.40 9.64
C ASP A 167 -23.61 2.90 9.96
N VAL A 168 -22.52 2.27 9.53
CA VAL A 168 -22.24 0.84 9.76
C VAL A 168 -21.18 0.60 10.84
N ALA A 169 -20.78 1.64 11.58
CA ALA A 169 -19.72 1.57 12.59
C ALA A 169 -19.93 0.45 13.62
N HIS A 170 -21.17 0.19 14.01
CA HIS A 170 -21.55 -0.81 15.02
C HIS A 170 -22.02 -2.14 14.43
N VAL A 171 -21.96 -2.28 13.10
CA VAL A 171 -22.33 -3.53 12.41
C VAL A 171 -21.13 -4.46 12.38
N LYS A 172 -21.34 -5.77 12.55
CA LYS A 172 -20.27 -6.77 12.43
C LYS A 172 -19.69 -6.77 11.01
N ALA A 173 -18.36 -6.75 10.91
CA ALA A 173 -17.67 -6.66 9.63
C ALA A 173 -18.03 -7.82 8.68
N GLY A 174 -18.21 -9.03 9.20
CA GLY A 174 -18.57 -10.19 8.39
C GLY A 174 -19.97 -10.15 7.77
N SER A 175 -20.89 -9.28 8.27
CA SER A 175 -22.24 -9.11 7.70
C SER A 175 -22.35 -7.96 6.70
N LEU A 176 -21.27 -7.20 6.50
CA LEU A 176 -21.26 -6.09 5.54
C LEU A 176 -21.17 -6.59 4.09
N PRO A 177 -21.74 -5.87 3.12
CA PRO A 177 -21.51 -6.14 1.70
C PRO A 177 -20.02 -6.09 1.35
N TYR A 178 -19.62 -6.85 0.33
CA TYR A 178 -18.20 -7.00 -0.04
C TYR A 178 -17.48 -5.66 -0.28
N GLY A 179 -18.06 -4.74 -1.07
CA GLY A 179 -17.46 -3.42 -1.32
C GLY A 179 -17.32 -2.56 -0.07
N VAL A 180 -18.23 -2.72 0.92
CA VAL A 180 -18.14 -2.06 2.23
C VAL A 180 -17.00 -2.66 3.07
N GLN A 181 -16.87 -3.99 3.05
CA GLN A 181 -15.75 -4.68 3.72
C GLN A 181 -14.39 -4.24 3.15
N ARG A 182 -14.30 -4.08 1.83
CA ARG A 182 -13.08 -3.63 1.16
C ARG A 182 -12.70 -2.20 1.58
N ARG A 183 -13.68 -1.30 1.62
CA ARG A 183 -13.48 0.07 2.14
C ARG A 183 -13.05 0.07 3.61
N LEU A 184 -13.66 -0.78 4.42
CA LEU A 184 -13.30 -0.93 5.85
C LEU A 184 -11.85 -1.45 6.02
N GLU A 185 -11.38 -2.33 5.15
CA GLU A 185 -9.99 -2.81 5.17
C GLU A 185 -9.00 -1.65 4.90
N ILE A 186 -9.33 -0.76 3.96
CA ILE A 186 -8.53 0.45 3.69
C ILE A 186 -8.56 1.38 4.93
N VAL A 187 -9.72 1.61 5.54
CA VAL A 187 -9.85 2.40 6.77
C VAL A 187 -8.97 1.84 7.89
N ARG A 188 -8.98 0.52 8.08
CA ARG A 188 -8.13 -0.14 9.07
C ARG A 188 -6.64 0.05 8.78
N ALA A 189 -6.24 0.02 7.52
CA ALA A 189 -4.85 0.30 7.13
C ALA A 189 -4.48 1.76 7.42
N LEU A 190 -5.36 2.73 7.10
CA LEU A 190 -5.19 4.16 7.42
C LEU A 190 -5.07 4.41 8.93
N ALA A 191 -5.79 3.64 9.75
CA ALA A 191 -5.76 3.77 11.20
C ALA A 191 -4.39 3.53 11.84
N SER A 192 -3.46 2.88 11.15
CA SER A 192 -2.06 2.72 11.58
C SER A 192 -1.20 3.97 11.35
N ASN A 193 -1.78 5.05 10.82
CA ASN A 193 -1.10 6.31 10.47
C ASN A 193 0.12 6.11 9.55
N PRO A 194 -0.06 5.48 8.39
CA PRO A 194 1.04 5.16 7.50
C PRO A 194 1.53 6.38 6.73
N SER A 195 2.78 6.34 6.24
CA SER A 195 3.31 7.26 5.22
C SER A 195 3.10 6.72 3.80
N ILE A 196 2.89 5.39 3.67
CA ILE A 196 2.56 4.72 2.41
C ILE A 196 1.59 3.57 2.65
N ILE A 197 0.57 3.45 1.79
CA ILE A 197 -0.33 2.29 1.77
C ILE A 197 -0.09 1.46 0.51
N LEU A 198 0.08 0.16 0.71
CA LEU A 198 0.09 -0.83 -0.36
C LEU A 198 -1.33 -1.40 -0.53
N LEU A 199 -1.93 -1.20 -1.70
CA LEU A 199 -3.24 -1.73 -2.06
C LEU A 199 -3.08 -2.93 -3.00
N ASP A 200 -3.51 -4.10 -2.57
CA ASP A 200 -3.37 -5.36 -3.31
C ASP A 200 -4.73 -5.72 -3.94
N GLU A 201 -4.86 -5.46 -5.24
CA GLU A 201 -6.08 -5.64 -6.05
C GLU A 201 -7.33 -5.04 -5.37
N PRO A 202 -7.33 -3.72 -5.05
CA PRO A 202 -8.40 -3.13 -4.26
C PRO A 202 -9.77 -3.12 -4.96
N ALA A 203 -9.82 -3.19 -6.31
CA ALA A 203 -11.06 -3.23 -7.08
C ALA A 203 -11.57 -4.66 -7.36
N ALA A 204 -10.87 -5.71 -6.91
CA ALA A 204 -11.28 -7.08 -7.18
C ALA A 204 -12.71 -7.35 -6.69
N GLY A 205 -13.58 -7.86 -7.59
CA GLY A 205 -14.98 -8.16 -7.29
C GLY A 205 -15.93 -6.96 -7.21
N MET A 206 -15.47 -5.75 -7.53
CA MET A 206 -16.29 -4.53 -7.60
C MET A 206 -16.95 -4.39 -8.98
N ASN A 207 -18.14 -3.79 -9.01
CA ASN A 207 -18.76 -3.36 -10.25
C ASN A 207 -18.14 -2.03 -10.74
N PRO A 208 -18.39 -1.59 -12.01
CA PRO A 208 -17.80 -0.38 -12.56
C PRO A 208 -18.09 0.91 -11.78
N SER A 209 -19.28 1.02 -11.15
CA SER A 209 -19.63 2.19 -10.33
C SER A 209 -18.81 2.20 -9.02
N GLU A 210 -18.67 1.05 -8.37
CA GLU A 210 -17.86 0.89 -7.16
C GLU A 210 -16.38 1.15 -7.44
N THR A 211 -15.87 0.68 -8.60
CA THR A 211 -14.51 0.96 -9.05
C THR A 211 -14.28 2.47 -9.24
N THR A 212 -15.24 3.16 -9.86
CA THR A 212 -15.16 4.63 -10.04
C THR A 212 -15.13 5.35 -8.69
N GLU A 213 -15.98 4.94 -7.76
CA GLU A 213 -16.00 5.50 -6.40
C GLU A 213 -14.66 5.23 -5.69
N LEU A 214 -14.12 4.02 -5.79
CA LEU A 214 -12.81 3.67 -5.23
C LEU A 214 -11.69 4.55 -5.81
N MET A 215 -11.68 4.82 -7.11
CA MET A 215 -10.70 5.73 -7.73
C MET A 215 -10.74 7.13 -7.10
N HIS A 216 -11.94 7.67 -6.87
CA HIS A 216 -12.10 8.96 -6.17
C HIS A 216 -11.61 8.89 -4.72
N GLN A 217 -11.92 7.80 -4.02
CA GLN A 217 -11.50 7.60 -2.64
C GLN A 217 -9.97 7.49 -2.53
N ILE A 218 -9.30 6.77 -3.43
CA ILE A 218 -7.83 6.64 -3.46
C ILE A 218 -7.16 8.02 -3.58
N ARG A 219 -7.61 8.86 -4.51
CA ARG A 219 -7.09 10.23 -4.65
C ARG A 219 -7.36 11.07 -3.41
N ARG A 220 -8.59 11.00 -2.87
CA ARG A 220 -8.99 11.73 -1.66
C ARG A 220 -8.16 11.31 -0.44
N ILE A 221 -7.85 10.01 -0.30
CA ILE A 221 -6.96 9.49 0.75
C ILE A 221 -5.58 10.14 0.63
N ARG A 222 -4.96 10.04 -0.54
CA ARG A 222 -3.65 10.63 -0.81
C ARG A 222 -3.62 12.13 -0.46
N ASP A 223 -4.63 12.87 -0.92
CA ASP A 223 -4.67 14.34 -0.76
C ASP A 223 -4.96 14.76 0.67
N THR A 224 -5.85 14.05 1.39
CA THR A 224 -6.22 14.40 2.76
C THR A 224 -5.15 14.02 3.77
N PHE A 225 -4.61 12.80 3.65
CA PHE A 225 -3.62 12.29 4.60
C PHE A 225 -2.18 12.59 4.19
N GLN A 226 -1.96 13.14 2.98
CA GLN A 226 -0.63 13.45 2.44
C GLN A 226 0.29 12.22 2.48
N ILE A 227 -0.22 11.07 2.04
CA ILE A 227 0.50 9.79 2.02
C ILE A 227 0.67 9.27 0.61
N ALA A 228 1.68 8.44 0.41
CA ALA A 228 1.84 7.72 -0.85
C ALA A 228 0.88 6.51 -0.92
N ILE A 229 0.54 6.13 -2.14
CA ILE A 229 -0.23 4.91 -2.42
C ILE A 229 0.51 4.12 -3.49
N PHE A 230 0.78 2.85 -3.19
CA PHE A 230 1.34 1.93 -4.16
C PHE A 230 0.37 0.76 -4.36
N LEU A 231 -0.14 0.59 -5.56
CA LEU A 231 -1.18 -0.39 -5.83
C LEU A 231 -0.75 -1.46 -6.84
N ILE A 232 -1.16 -2.70 -6.58
CA ILE A 232 -1.20 -3.77 -7.58
C ILE A 232 -2.60 -3.83 -8.12
N GLU A 233 -2.76 -3.80 -9.43
CA GLU A 233 -4.05 -3.97 -10.10
C GLU A 233 -3.89 -4.65 -11.45
N HIS A 234 -4.95 -5.29 -11.88
CA HIS A 234 -5.11 -5.83 -13.23
C HIS A 234 -6.21 -5.09 -14.02
N ASP A 235 -7.04 -4.28 -13.36
CA ASP A 235 -7.97 -3.36 -13.99
C ASP A 235 -7.20 -2.16 -14.55
N MET A 236 -6.94 -2.21 -15.86
CA MET A 236 -6.19 -1.15 -16.55
C MET A 236 -6.93 0.19 -16.54
N ASN A 237 -8.26 0.20 -16.46
CA ASN A 237 -9.02 1.44 -16.37
C ASN A 237 -8.72 2.16 -15.04
N LEU A 238 -8.70 1.43 -13.93
CA LEU A 238 -8.34 2.00 -12.62
C LEU A 238 -6.89 2.51 -12.65
N VAL A 239 -5.95 1.67 -13.10
CA VAL A 239 -4.52 2.01 -13.10
C VAL A 239 -4.25 3.26 -13.92
N MET A 240 -4.72 3.31 -15.16
CA MET A 240 -4.47 4.43 -16.09
C MET A 240 -5.12 5.73 -15.64
N ASN A 241 -6.21 5.66 -14.87
CA ASN A 241 -6.88 6.87 -14.39
C ASN A 241 -6.38 7.36 -13.03
N VAL A 242 -5.79 6.49 -12.18
CA VAL A 242 -5.45 6.86 -10.80
C VAL A 242 -3.95 7.04 -10.59
N CYS A 243 -3.12 6.23 -11.26
CA CYS A 243 -1.67 6.27 -11.07
C CYS A 243 -1.03 7.45 -11.81
N GLU A 244 -0.01 8.02 -11.20
CA GLU A 244 0.86 9.05 -11.79
C GLU A 244 2.10 8.41 -12.41
N ALA A 245 2.50 7.26 -11.86
CA ALA A 245 3.61 6.46 -12.35
C ALA A 245 3.24 4.98 -12.32
N ILE A 246 3.71 4.21 -13.29
CA ILE A 246 3.45 2.78 -13.40
C ILE A 246 4.77 2.05 -13.64
N ALA A 247 5.02 1.00 -12.85
CA ALA A 247 6.05 0.01 -13.11
C ALA A 247 5.40 -1.27 -13.64
N VAL A 248 5.93 -1.79 -14.74
CA VAL A 248 5.46 -3.05 -15.33
C VAL A 248 6.48 -4.14 -15.06
N VAL A 249 6.03 -5.23 -14.47
CA VAL A 249 6.88 -6.39 -14.18
C VAL A 249 6.48 -7.59 -15.03
N ASN A 250 7.50 -8.33 -15.48
CA ASN A 250 7.32 -9.61 -16.14
C ASN A 250 8.46 -10.54 -15.70
N TYR A 251 8.14 -11.79 -15.33
CA TYR A 251 9.11 -12.78 -14.82
C TYR A 251 10.05 -12.21 -13.74
N GLY A 252 9.50 -11.46 -12.77
CA GLY A 252 10.25 -10.90 -11.63
C GLY A 252 11.10 -9.69 -11.94
N ARG A 253 11.11 -9.16 -13.17
CA ARG A 253 11.91 -8.01 -13.61
C ARG A 253 11.01 -6.87 -14.07
N ILE A 254 11.47 -5.64 -13.86
CA ILE A 254 10.82 -4.47 -14.46
C ILE A 254 11.16 -4.45 -15.96
N ILE A 255 10.12 -4.42 -16.80
CA ILE A 255 10.25 -4.30 -18.26
C ILE A 255 9.97 -2.88 -18.77
N ALA A 256 9.20 -2.10 -18.01
CA ALA A 256 8.91 -0.70 -18.32
C ALA A 256 8.59 0.10 -17.06
N LYS A 257 8.86 1.40 -17.10
CA LYS A 257 8.41 2.41 -16.15
C LYS A 257 8.04 3.66 -16.91
N GLY A 258 6.94 4.31 -16.53
CA GLY A 258 6.51 5.52 -17.21
C GLY A 258 5.21 6.06 -16.65
N THR A 259 4.73 7.13 -17.27
CA THR A 259 3.37 7.63 -17.08
C THR A 259 2.36 6.63 -17.66
N PRO A 260 1.08 6.73 -17.31
CA PRO A 260 0.04 5.89 -17.91
C PRO A 260 0.06 5.91 -19.44
N GLU A 261 0.29 7.08 -20.05
CA GLU A 261 0.36 7.26 -21.51
C GLU A 261 1.55 6.50 -22.11
N GLU A 262 2.74 6.65 -21.51
CA GLU A 262 3.97 5.97 -21.98
C GLU A 262 3.83 4.44 -21.83
N ILE A 263 3.22 3.95 -20.77
CA ILE A 263 3.03 2.51 -20.56
C ILE A 263 2.03 1.91 -21.54
N ARG A 264 0.96 2.63 -21.87
CA ARG A 264 -0.05 2.16 -22.82
C ARG A 264 0.49 1.96 -24.22
N GLU A 265 1.48 2.77 -24.63
CA GLU A 265 2.07 2.73 -25.97
C GLU A 265 3.35 1.91 -26.02
N ASN A 266 3.82 1.36 -24.89
CA ASN A 266 5.10 0.66 -24.82
C ASN A 266 5.01 -0.73 -25.45
N PRO A 267 5.80 -1.03 -26.52
CA PRO A 267 5.75 -2.31 -27.21
C PRO A 267 6.06 -3.52 -26.31
N ALA A 268 7.02 -3.39 -25.38
CA ALA A 268 7.38 -4.46 -24.46
C ALA A 268 6.23 -4.79 -23.49
N VAL A 269 5.42 -3.79 -23.11
CA VAL A 269 4.24 -3.98 -22.28
C VAL A 269 3.14 -4.69 -23.08
N ILE A 270 2.88 -4.24 -24.30
CA ILE A 270 1.90 -4.85 -25.20
C ILE A 270 2.26 -6.33 -25.45
N GLU A 271 3.52 -6.62 -25.76
CA GLU A 271 4.00 -8.00 -25.97
C GLU A 271 3.82 -8.86 -24.70
N ALA A 272 4.10 -8.33 -23.52
CA ALA A 272 3.97 -9.07 -22.27
C ALA A 272 2.53 -9.47 -21.94
N TYR A 273 1.53 -8.70 -22.38
CA TYR A 273 0.11 -8.98 -22.14
C TYR A 273 -0.56 -9.78 -23.25
N LEU A 274 -0.18 -9.57 -24.50
CA LEU A 274 -0.79 -10.23 -25.67
C LEU A 274 -0.04 -11.51 -26.11
N GLY A 275 1.18 -11.72 -25.60
CA GLY A 275 2.11 -12.73 -26.11
C GLY A 275 2.81 -12.26 -27.38
N LYS A 276 3.90 -12.94 -27.76
CA LYS A 276 4.51 -12.71 -29.08
C LYS A 276 3.49 -13.05 -30.16
N GLN A 277 3.16 -12.10 -31.02
CA GLN A 277 2.58 -12.43 -32.30
C GLN A 277 3.69 -13.18 -33.05
N GLU A 278 3.55 -14.49 -33.20
CA GLU A 278 4.37 -15.25 -34.14
C GLU A 278 3.95 -14.80 -35.55
N ASP A 279 4.87 -14.12 -36.23
CA ASP A 279 4.80 -13.81 -37.67
C ASP A 279 4.96 -15.10 -38.50
#